data_c0a9f3db7c1d49470f907af4732f50f7
#
_entry.id   c0a9f3db7c1d49470f907af4732f50f7
#
_cell.length_a   1.000
_cell.length_b   1.000
_cell.length_c   1.000
_cell.angle_alpha   90.00
_cell.angle_beta   90.00
_cell.angle_gamma   90.00
#
_symmetry.space_group_name_H-M   'P 1'
#
loop_
_entity.id
_entity.type
_entity.pdbx_description
1 polymer ?
#
loop_
_entity_poly.entity_id
_entity_poly.type
_entity_poly.pdbx_seq_one_letter_code
_entity_poly.pdbx_strand_id
1 'polypeptide(L)'
;MFYRGYSTLTALARAEGLPAPRARGEALRRAEAAAQKSMGVALRGMALSERLQKPEEYRAMQLERRQCLEALLPVEADERAVARAVDLICAICEESRWSANESRAPFDDDSHPEIDFQTAETAVLLGWTLRALGDRLTTRVAGKLLYEARRRVFSPFLAHEDYPFMRGRGRRPLAILCDILLAAILLETSEQRRSSILKQALRLIDQCVSQRAEAAEALEDALAQTGAVTDLAALMKRLTRDRLDLTPEYPTPDWLDQLLFPWLEGEWFCDPAGAGMLPELSGAELFRVGLAANDDALTALGASLHRARPLPSATVTGRLMDLGCLDALEAERRKPPRIRTGATPRNRVMVCRFSGMTCALHTGGRRANAGGVMLFCDGEPILVEPEGRPNLPRIGGRPQLDAPDLACEADFSPRPDRDTLSVELTHAWPAGLARSCQRTAMVQRADAALRLVDAFDLAEPAAVSFRFHTPQLPEPIPGGLRLGPVDFTWEGGLTPRVTEDPALEGLHVIELASPAPVTRAFFTFNFTRA
;
A
#
# COMPACT_ATOMS: atom_id res chain seq x y z
N MET A 1 -23.71 -2.83 3.11
CA MET A 1 -23.08 -1.51 3.10
C MET A 1 -23.20 -0.85 4.47
N PHE A 2 -22.21 -0.04 4.85
CA PHE A 2 -22.06 0.54 6.19
C PHE A 2 -23.22 1.44 6.63
N TYR A 3 -23.79 2.21 5.69
CA TYR A 3 -24.86 3.17 6.00
C TYR A 3 -26.13 2.51 6.56
N ARG A 4 -26.43 1.26 6.21
CA ARG A 4 -27.57 0.52 6.80
C ARG A 4 -27.47 0.39 8.31
N GLY A 5 -26.23 0.42 8.86
CA GLY A 5 -25.98 0.35 10.29
C GLY A 5 -26.11 1.69 11.04
N TYR A 6 -26.41 2.79 10.32
CA TYR A 6 -26.42 4.15 10.89
C TYR A 6 -27.29 4.27 12.15
N SER A 7 -28.54 3.83 12.08
CA SER A 7 -29.47 3.92 13.22
C SER A 7 -29.00 3.11 14.44
N THR A 8 -28.52 1.90 14.19
CA THR A 8 -27.99 1.02 15.24
C THR A 8 -26.72 1.61 15.87
N LEU A 9 -25.81 2.12 15.04
CA LEU A 9 -24.58 2.73 15.49
C LEU A 9 -24.85 4.00 16.27
N THR A 10 -25.72 4.88 15.79
CA THR A 10 -26.10 6.11 16.49
C THR A 10 -26.72 5.83 17.85
N ALA A 11 -27.54 4.79 17.97
CA ALA A 11 -28.19 4.41 19.22
C ALA A 11 -27.22 3.76 20.23
N LEU A 12 -26.30 2.92 19.77
CA LEU A 12 -25.49 2.04 20.63
C LEU A 12 -24.03 2.44 20.76
N ALA A 13 -23.44 3.10 19.73
CA ALA A 13 -22.01 3.40 19.77
C ALA A 13 -21.69 4.50 20.79
N ARG A 14 -20.89 4.12 21.76
CA ARG A 14 -20.31 5.02 22.76
C ARG A 14 -18.84 4.64 22.95
N ALA A 15 -18.00 5.60 23.30
CA ALA A 15 -16.57 5.39 23.52
C ALA A 15 -16.29 4.27 24.54
N GLU A 16 -17.13 4.13 25.56
CA GLU A 16 -17.02 3.10 26.60
C GLU A 16 -17.22 1.68 26.07
N GLY A 17 -17.89 1.52 24.92
CA GLY A 17 -18.05 0.24 24.23
C GLY A 17 -16.75 -0.28 23.59
N LEU A 18 -15.79 0.62 23.37
CA LEU A 18 -14.46 0.24 22.88
C LEU A 18 -13.55 -0.14 24.05
N PRO A 19 -12.73 -1.20 23.94
CA PRO A 19 -11.73 -1.51 24.95
C PRO A 19 -10.67 -0.42 24.97
N ALA A 20 -10.09 -0.16 26.16
CA ALA A 20 -8.82 0.55 26.18
C ALA A 20 -7.76 -0.30 25.45
N PRO A 21 -6.87 0.29 24.66
CA PRO A 21 -5.83 -0.42 23.93
C PRO A 21 -4.76 -0.92 24.92
N ARG A 22 -4.94 -2.10 25.49
CA ARG A 22 -4.03 -2.70 26.46
C ARG A 22 -3.30 -3.89 25.85
N ALA A 23 -1.99 -3.83 25.85
CA ALA A 23 -1.14 -4.93 25.44
C ALA A 23 -1.07 -6.03 26.52
N ARG A 24 -0.80 -7.27 26.10
CA ARG A 24 -0.64 -8.45 26.95
C ARG A 24 0.52 -9.29 26.43
N GLY A 25 1.03 -10.20 27.26
CA GLY A 25 2.05 -11.14 26.83
C GLY A 25 3.31 -10.48 26.27
N GLU A 26 3.76 -10.94 25.14
CA GLU A 26 4.91 -10.39 24.42
C GLU A 26 4.66 -8.95 23.94
N ALA A 27 3.43 -8.66 23.50
CA ALA A 27 3.05 -7.32 23.09
C ALA A 27 3.22 -6.30 24.24
N LEU A 28 2.99 -6.69 25.49
CA LEU A 28 3.19 -5.82 26.65
C LEU A 28 4.65 -5.48 26.84
N ARG A 29 5.56 -6.46 26.78
CA ARG A 29 7.01 -6.21 26.90
C ARG A 29 7.52 -5.25 25.85
N ARG A 30 7.08 -5.39 24.60
CA ARG A 30 7.44 -4.48 23.50
C ARG A 30 6.85 -3.08 23.71
N ALA A 31 5.61 -3.01 24.16
CA ALA A 31 4.95 -1.74 24.44
C ALA A 31 5.62 -1.01 25.61
N GLU A 32 6.01 -1.71 26.67
CA GLU A 32 6.76 -1.13 27.80
C GLU A 32 8.11 -0.55 27.35
N ALA A 33 8.85 -1.28 26.51
CA ALA A 33 10.11 -0.79 25.95
C ALA A 33 9.91 0.47 25.08
N ALA A 34 8.85 0.49 24.24
CA ALA A 34 8.50 1.64 23.43
C ALA A 34 8.05 2.85 24.29
N ALA A 35 7.25 2.61 25.33
CA ALA A 35 6.84 3.64 26.28
C ALA A 35 8.04 4.23 27.03
N GLN A 36 8.96 3.38 27.51
CA GLN A 36 10.18 3.84 28.17
C GLN A 36 11.05 4.68 27.25
N LYS A 37 11.19 4.30 25.96
CA LYS A 37 11.88 5.11 24.97
C LYS A 37 11.20 6.47 24.77
N SER A 38 9.88 6.49 24.68
CA SER A 38 9.08 7.71 24.55
C SER A 38 9.28 8.68 25.72
N MET A 39 9.45 8.16 26.94
CA MET A 39 9.73 8.99 28.11
C MET A 39 11.05 9.75 28.03
N GLY A 40 12.02 9.23 27.30
CA GLY A 40 13.35 9.84 27.11
C GLY A 40 13.44 10.84 25.96
N VAL A 41 12.43 10.91 25.08
CA VAL A 41 12.46 11.81 23.92
C VAL A 41 12.23 13.26 24.37
N ALA A 42 13.14 14.18 24.01
CA ALA A 42 12.99 15.59 24.32
C ALA A 42 11.85 16.24 23.51
N LEU A 43 10.93 16.93 24.18
CA LEU A 43 9.95 17.77 23.51
C LEU A 43 10.64 19.02 22.95
N ARG A 44 10.85 19.03 21.65
CA ARG A 44 11.42 20.17 20.94
C ARG A 44 10.30 21.08 20.44
N GLY A 45 10.54 22.39 20.51
CA GLY A 45 9.76 23.41 19.80
C GLY A 45 10.51 23.83 18.54
N MET A 46 9.78 24.35 17.56
CA MET A 46 10.35 24.89 16.34
C MET A 46 9.68 26.24 16.05
N ALA A 47 10.49 27.29 15.86
CA ALA A 47 9.97 28.61 15.53
C ALA A 47 9.23 28.59 14.17
N LEU A 48 8.25 29.47 13.97
CA LEU A 48 7.45 29.49 12.73
C LEU A 48 8.33 29.69 11.49
N SER A 49 9.33 30.58 11.57
CA SER A 49 10.31 30.78 10.49
C SER A 49 11.11 29.53 10.14
N GLU A 50 11.46 28.72 11.15
CA GLU A 50 12.18 27.48 10.96
C GLU A 50 11.29 26.42 10.29
N ARG A 51 9.99 26.34 10.65
CA ARG A 51 9.02 25.43 10.02
C ARG A 51 8.90 25.66 8.52
N LEU A 52 9.00 26.93 8.09
CA LEU A 52 8.99 27.30 6.68
C LEU A 52 10.28 26.93 5.94
N GLN A 53 11.41 27.08 6.61
CA GLN A 53 12.73 26.79 6.02
C GLN A 53 13.05 25.29 6.02
N LYS A 54 12.52 24.54 6.99
CA LYS A 54 12.84 23.13 7.24
C LYS A 54 11.55 22.30 7.42
N PRO A 55 10.70 22.24 6.40
CA PRO A 55 9.40 21.55 6.51
C PRO A 55 9.56 20.05 6.83
N GLU A 56 10.60 19.38 6.34
CA GLU A 56 10.86 17.97 6.61
C GLU A 56 11.22 17.71 8.07
N GLU A 57 12.08 18.57 8.67
CA GLU A 57 12.42 18.46 10.10
C GLU A 57 11.16 18.69 10.96
N TYR A 58 10.30 19.62 10.56
CA TYR A 58 9.04 19.87 11.26
C TYR A 58 8.10 18.66 11.19
N ARG A 59 7.95 18.04 10.03
CA ARG A 59 7.16 16.80 9.85
C ARG A 59 7.71 15.65 10.68
N ALA A 60 9.02 15.44 10.65
CA ALA A 60 9.66 14.41 11.48
C ALA A 60 9.36 14.62 12.97
N MET A 61 9.42 15.85 13.46
CA MET A 61 9.08 16.21 14.84
C MET A 61 7.59 15.96 15.14
N GLN A 62 6.69 16.30 14.23
CA GLN A 62 5.25 16.03 14.39
C GLN A 62 4.98 14.53 14.48
N LEU A 63 5.61 13.74 13.61
CA LEU A 63 5.49 12.29 13.61
C LEU A 63 6.04 11.68 14.90
N GLU A 64 7.22 12.13 15.36
CA GLU A 64 7.84 11.67 16.60
C GLU A 64 6.92 11.90 17.81
N ARG A 65 6.28 13.07 17.91
CA ARG A 65 5.31 13.36 19.00
C ARG A 65 4.14 12.39 19.01
N ARG A 66 3.58 12.09 17.82
CA ARG A 66 2.47 11.14 17.68
C ARG A 66 2.89 9.73 18.04
N GLN A 67 4.05 9.29 17.56
CA GLN A 67 4.60 7.97 17.92
C GLN A 67 4.89 7.85 19.42
N CYS A 68 5.41 8.93 20.04
CA CYS A 68 5.63 8.97 21.48
C CYS A 68 4.32 8.88 22.27
N LEU A 69 3.27 9.59 21.84
CA LEU A 69 1.97 9.52 22.50
C LEU A 69 1.33 8.13 22.32
N GLU A 70 1.37 7.59 21.11
CA GLU A 70 0.84 6.27 20.80
C GLU A 70 1.50 5.18 21.64
N ALA A 71 2.83 5.24 21.81
CA ALA A 71 3.58 4.25 22.60
C ALA A 71 3.15 4.18 24.08
N LEU A 72 2.53 5.24 24.62
CA LEU A 72 2.04 5.27 26.02
C LEU A 72 0.65 4.63 26.17
N LEU A 73 -0.10 4.38 25.11
CA LEU A 73 -1.50 3.93 25.19
C LEU A 73 -1.63 2.46 25.59
N PRO A 74 -0.78 1.53 25.14
CA PRO A 74 -0.94 0.10 25.40
C PRO A 74 -0.54 -0.33 26.80
N VAL A 75 0.20 0.50 27.54
CA VAL A 75 0.73 0.18 28.86
C VAL A 75 -0.14 0.78 29.97
N GLU A 76 -0.04 0.25 31.18
CA GLU A 76 -0.63 0.87 32.34
C GLU A 76 0.19 2.12 32.71
N ALA A 77 -0.40 3.30 32.56
CA ALA A 77 0.29 4.54 32.76
C ALA A 77 0.45 4.85 34.26
N ASP A 78 1.66 5.06 34.75
CA ASP A 78 1.93 5.69 36.04
C ASP A 78 1.73 7.22 35.97
N GLU A 79 1.95 7.94 37.04
CA GLU A 79 1.81 9.41 37.07
C GLU A 79 2.77 10.12 36.11
N ARG A 80 3.98 9.58 35.94
CA ARG A 80 4.97 10.15 35.02
C ARG A 80 4.54 9.97 33.57
N ALA A 81 4.04 8.79 33.22
CA ALA A 81 3.51 8.50 31.88
C ALA A 81 2.28 9.37 31.56
N VAL A 82 1.40 9.60 32.55
CA VAL A 82 0.26 10.52 32.38
C VAL A 82 0.74 11.96 32.17
N ALA A 83 1.68 12.44 32.98
CA ALA A 83 2.26 13.78 32.81
C ALA A 83 2.91 13.92 31.44
N ARG A 84 3.67 12.92 31.00
CA ARG A 84 4.26 12.86 29.66
C ARG A 84 3.23 12.90 28.54
N ALA A 85 2.15 12.13 28.69
CA ALA A 85 1.04 12.16 27.72
C ALA A 85 0.40 13.54 27.63
N VAL A 86 0.20 14.24 28.77
CA VAL A 86 -0.33 15.61 28.79
C VAL A 86 0.61 16.56 28.05
N ASP A 87 1.91 16.50 28.26
CA ASP A 87 2.89 17.33 27.56
C ASP A 87 2.83 17.08 26.03
N LEU A 88 2.75 15.82 25.61
CA LEU A 88 2.64 15.45 24.20
C LEU A 88 1.30 15.94 23.60
N ILE A 89 0.19 15.76 24.31
CA ILE A 89 -1.12 16.28 23.91
C ILE A 89 -1.05 17.79 23.69
N CYS A 90 -0.50 18.53 24.66
CA CYS A 90 -0.37 19.97 24.55
C CYS A 90 0.48 20.36 23.33
N ALA A 91 1.63 19.71 23.15
CA ALA A 91 2.51 19.95 22.01
C ALA A 91 1.84 19.67 20.65
N ILE A 92 1.02 18.60 20.54
CA ILE A 92 0.25 18.28 19.32
C ILE A 92 -0.87 19.29 19.10
N CYS A 93 -1.59 19.68 20.15
CA CYS A 93 -2.67 20.66 20.05
C CYS A 93 -2.17 22.06 19.69
N GLU A 94 -0.93 22.41 20.01
CA GLU A 94 -0.30 23.69 19.71
C GLU A 94 0.39 23.74 18.35
N GLU A 95 0.42 22.63 17.61
CA GLU A 95 0.92 22.63 16.25
C GLU A 95 0.09 23.57 15.35
N SER A 96 0.78 24.31 14.49
CA SER A 96 0.12 25.25 13.58
C SER A 96 -0.79 24.55 12.58
N ARG A 97 -0.45 23.32 12.19
CA ARG A 97 -1.25 22.43 11.33
C ARG A 97 -1.01 20.96 11.68
N TRP A 98 -1.97 20.10 11.36
CA TRP A 98 -1.82 18.65 11.51
C TRP A 98 -1.53 17.95 10.19
N SER A 99 -1.83 18.56 9.04
CA SER A 99 -1.64 17.96 7.73
C SER A 99 -0.16 17.76 7.38
N ALA A 100 0.12 16.68 6.65
CA ALA A 100 1.43 16.36 6.11
C ALA A 100 1.67 16.94 4.71
N ASN A 101 0.65 17.57 4.11
CA ASN A 101 0.73 18.07 2.75
C ASN A 101 1.87 19.08 2.58
N GLU A 102 2.48 19.05 1.41
CA GLU A 102 3.65 19.86 1.02
C GLU A 102 3.31 21.36 0.81
N SER A 103 2.07 21.77 1.07
CA SER A 103 1.73 23.18 0.98
C SER A 103 2.71 23.96 1.87
N ARG A 104 3.39 24.93 1.30
CA ARG A 104 4.35 25.80 2.00
C ARG A 104 3.71 26.73 3.02
N ALA A 105 2.40 26.60 3.26
CA ALA A 105 1.70 27.37 4.25
C ALA A 105 2.13 26.93 5.66
N PRO A 106 2.52 27.86 6.54
CA PRO A 106 2.98 27.53 7.90
C PRO A 106 1.86 27.14 8.85
N PHE A 107 0.62 27.40 8.50
CA PHE A 107 -0.60 27.16 9.27
C PHE A 107 -1.76 26.77 8.34
N ASP A 108 -2.77 26.12 8.90
CA ASP A 108 -4.00 25.81 8.19
C ASP A 108 -4.76 27.10 7.82
N ASP A 109 -5.51 27.04 6.73
CA ASP A 109 -6.55 28.04 6.46
C ASP A 109 -7.71 27.80 7.45
N ASP A 110 -7.97 28.77 8.32
CA ASP A 110 -9.03 28.65 9.33
C ASP A 110 -10.44 28.55 8.70
N SER A 111 -10.61 29.03 7.46
CA SER A 111 -11.87 28.91 6.73
C SER A 111 -12.05 27.57 6.04
N HIS A 112 -10.96 26.92 5.63
CA HIS A 112 -10.94 25.63 4.96
C HIS A 112 -9.72 24.81 5.40
N PRO A 113 -9.69 24.32 6.67
CA PRO A 113 -8.57 23.53 7.18
C PRO A 113 -8.37 22.27 6.35
N GLU A 114 -7.12 21.91 6.12
CA GLU A 114 -6.78 20.72 5.33
C GLU A 114 -6.99 19.44 6.14
N ILE A 115 -7.83 18.55 5.61
CA ILE A 115 -8.02 17.20 6.16
C ILE A 115 -7.35 16.21 5.23
N ASP A 116 -6.15 15.77 5.60
CA ASP A 116 -5.43 14.67 4.98
C ASP A 116 -5.38 13.45 5.90
N PHE A 117 -4.66 12.41 5.47
CA PHE A 117 -4.51 11.18 6.25
C PHE A 117 -3.89 11.46 7.63
N GLN A 118 -2.84 12.29 7.73
CA GLN A 118 -2.20 12.59 9.02
C GLN A 118 -3.11 13.39 9.95
N THR A 119 -3.94 14.28 9.40
CA THR A 119 -4.93 15.05 10.19
C THR A 119 -5.97 14.12 10.81
N ALA A 120 -6.51 13.17 10.04
CA ALA A 120 -7.48 12.19 10.53
C ALA A 120 -6.84 11.23 11.56
N GLU A 121 -5.63 10.72 11.26
CA GLU A 121 -4.82 9.91 12.18
C GLU A 121 -4.55 10.62 13.51
N THR A 122 -4.28 11.93 13.46
CA THR A 122 -4.08 12.71 14.69
C THR A 122 -5.35 12.78 15.53
N ALA A 123 -6.50 12.99 14.91
CA ALA A 123 -7.78 13.05 15.63
C ALA A 123 -8.12 11.68 16.28
N VAL A 124 -7.93 10.58 15.57
CA VAL A 124 -8.21 9.24 16.13
C VAL A 124 -7.21 8.87 17.22
N LEU A 125 -5.93 9.25 17.09
CA LEU A 125 -4.93 9.08 18.15
C LEU A 125 -5.33 9.79 19.44
N LEU A 126 -5.76 11.06 19.35
CA LEU A 126 -6.27 11.80 20.49
C LEU A 126 -7.52 11.15 21.07
N GLY A 127 -8.37 10.57 20.25
CA GLY A 127 -9.52 9.79 20.67
C GLY A 127 -9.13 8.54 21.47
N TRP A 128 -8.21 7.75 20.96
CA TRP A 128 -7.68 6.60 21.68
C TRP A 128 -6.94 6.99 22.96
N THR A 129 -6.27 8.15 22.97
CA THR A 129 -5.65 8.70 24.19
C THR A 129 -6.68 9.00 25.26
N LEU A 130 -7.77 9.68 24.90
CA LEU A 130 -8.87 9.91 25.83
C LEU A 130 -9.48 8.58 26.32
N ARG A 131 -9.61 7.58 25.45
CA ARG A 131 -10.13 6.26 25.85
C ARG A 131 -9.18 5.51 26.79
N ALA A 132 -7.87 5.64 26.61
CA ALA A 132 -6.86 4.97 27.42
C ALA A 132 -6.66 5.64 28.81
N LEU A 133 -6.71 6.97 28.86
CA LEU A 133 -6.31 7.79 30.01
C LEU A 133 -7.43 8.70 30.55
N GLY A 134 -8.67 8.59 30.04
CA GLY A 134 -9.75 9.57 30.29
C GLY A 134 -9.93 9.99 31.74
N ASP A 135 -10.05 9.03 32.66
CA ASP A 135 -10.24 9.30 34.08
C ASP A 135 -9.03 9.96 34.78
N ARG A 136 -7.87 9.91 34.13
CA ARG A 136 -6.60 10.48 34.63
C ARG A 136 -6.26 11.83 33.99
N LEU A 137 -6.98 12.23 32.94
CA LEU A 137 -6.83 13.52 32.29
C LEU A 137 -7.76 14.55 32.96
N THR A 138 -7.27 15.74 33.18
CA THR A 138 -8.14 16.83 33.66
C THR A 138 -9.20 17.20 32.62
N THR A 139 -10.35 17.68 33.08
CA THR A 139 -11.42 18.16 32.19
C THR A 139 -10.94 19.23 31.19
N ARG A 140 -9.94 20.03 31.57
CA ARG A 140 -9.35 21.05 30.68
C ARG A 140 -8.55 20.40 29.53
N VAL A 141 -7.77 19.37 29.81
CA VAL A 141 -7.01 18.61 28.78
C VAL A 141 -7.98 17.90 27.85
N ALA A 142 -8.96 17.17 28.40
CA ALA A 142 -9.99 16.51 27.59
C ALA A 142 -10.78 17.52 26.72
N GLY A 143 -11.11 18.69 27.26
CA GLY A 143 -11.77 19.77 26.51
C GLY A 143 -10.90 20.34 25.39
N LYS A 144 -9.58 20.42 25.58
CA LYS A 144 -8.63 20.87 24.55
C LYS A 144 -8.56 19.87 23.38
N LEU A 145 -8.49 18.56 23.66
CA LEU A 145 -8.54 17.51 22.64
C LEU A 145 -9.79 17.66 21.74
N LEU A 146 -10.96 17.75 22.37
CA LEU A 146 -12.22 17.90 21.65
C LEU A 146 -12.28 19.21 20.84
N TYR A 147 -11.80 20.32 21.42
CA TYR A 147 -11.77 21.61 20.74
C TYR A 147 -10.94 21.54 19.44
N GLU A 148 -9.72 20.99 19.51
CA GLU A 148 -8.85 20.88 18.34
C GLU A 148 -9.40 19.92 17.29
N ALA A 149 -9.95 18.76 17.71
CA ALA A 149 -10.60 17.83 16.79
C ALA A 149 -11.82 18.47 16.09
N ARG A 150 -12.62 19.26 16.81
CA ARG A 150 -13.75 20.00 16.22
C ARG A 150 -13.28 21.04 15.21
N ARG A 151 -12.29 21.84 15.56
CA ARG A 151 -11.80 22.92 14.72
C ARG A 151 -11.13 22.41 13.45
N ARG A 152 -10.34 21.36 13.55
CA ARG A 152 -9.50 20.88 12.44
C ARG A 152 -10.13 19.76 11.61
N VAL A 153 -11.06 19.00 12.19
CA VAL A 153 -11.64 17.82 11.52
C VAL A 153 -13.16 17.89 11.47
N PHE A 154 -13.85 17.91 12.61
CA PHE A 154 -15.30 17.66 12.62
C PHE A 154 -16.12 18.80 12.02
N SER A 155 -15.80 20.06 12.33
CA SER A 155 -16.53 21.20 11.76
C SER A 155 -16.24 21.38 10.28
N PRO A 156 -14.97 21.32 9.80
CA PRO A 156 -14.68 21.37 8.37
C PRO A 156 -15.30 20.19 7.60
N PHE A 157 -15.23 18.98 8.15
CA PHE A 157 -15.85 17.79 7.53
C PHE A 157 -17.36 17.94 7.29
N LEU A 158 -18.05 18.61 8.21
CA LEU A 158 -19.50 18.86 8.08
C LEU A 158 -19.82 20.08 7.21
N ALA A 159 -18.91 21.06 7.10
CA ALA A 159 -19.12 22.31 6.40
C ALA A 159 -18.78 22.26 4.90
N HIS A 160 -17.83 21.42 4.50
CA HIS A 160 -17.28 21.36 3.15
C HIS A 160 -17.55 20.00 2.51
N GLU A 161 -17.73 20.01 1.17
CA GLU A 161 -18.00 18.79 0.36
C GLU A 161 -16.94 18.56 -0.73
N ASP A 162 -15.90 19.39 -0.77
CA ASP A 162 -14.91 19.44 -1.85
C ASP A 162 -13.58 18.73 -1.54
N TYR A 163 -13.41 18.18 -0.35
CA TYR A 163 -12.24 17.39 -0.02
C TYR A 163 -12.08 16.19 -0.96
N PRO A 164 -10.86 15.93 -1.51
CA PRO A 164 -10.64 14.86 -2.48
C PRO A 164 -11.08 13.48 -1.96
N PHE A 165 -10.84 13.17 -0.68
CA PHE A 165 -11.21 11.88 -0.09
C PHE A 165 -12.72 11.63 -0.04
N MET A 166 -13.54 12.68 0.01
CA MET A 166 -15.01 12.55 -0.03
C MET A 166 -15.53 12.07 -1.39
N ARG A 167 -14.69 12.19 -2.42
CA ARG A 167 -14.96 11.73 -3.79
C ARG A 167 -14.18 10.45 -4.13
N GLY A 168 -13.63 9.76 -3.13
CA GLY A 168 -12.80 8.57 -3.33
C GLY A 168 -11.46 8.87 -4.01
N ARG A 169 -10.99 10.12 -3.99
CA ARG A 169 -9.76 10.58 -4.62
C ARG A 169 -8.69 10.89 -3.58
N GLY A 170 -7.45 10.97 -4.03
CA GLY A 170 -6.30 11.18 -3.15
C GLY A 170 -5.78 9.88 -2.52
N ARG A 171 -4.88 10.04 -1.58
CA ARG A 171 -4.24 8.89 -0.91
C ARG A 171 -5.10 8.41 0.26
N ARG A 172 -5.45 7.12 0.29
CA ARG A 172 -6.14 6.42 1.41
C ARG A 172 -7.50 7.01 1.84
N PRO A 173 -8.42 7.34 0.91
CA PRO A 173 -9.69 7.98 1.26
C PRO A 173 -10.54 7.19 2.27
N LEU A 174 -10.59 5.85 2.17
CA LEU A 174 -11.33 5.00 3.11
C LEU A 174 -10.72 5.04 4.52
N ALA A 175 -9.38 5.03 4.64
CA ALA A 175 -8.74 5.13 5.95
C ALA A 175 -9.05 6.47 6.63
N ILE A 176 -9.00 7.59 5.89
CA ILE A 176 -9.39 8.92 6.39
C ILE A 176 -10.82 8.91 6.93
N LEU A 177 -11.77 8.36 6.18
CA LEU A 177 -13.18 8.30 6.58
C LEU A 177 -13.41 7.40 7.80
N CYS A 178 -12.71 6.26 7.87
CA CYS A 178 -12.75 5.37 9.04
C CYS A 178 -12.21 6.07 10.29
N ASP A 179 -11.10 6.80 10.18
CA ASP A 179 -10.50 7.55 11.28
C ASP A 179 -11.39 8.69 11.77
N ILE A 180 -11.99 9.48 10.85
CA ILE A 180 -12.96 10.54 11.20
C ILE A 180 -14.14 9.95 11.97
N LEU A 181 -14.68 8.82 11.50
CA LEU A 181 -15.80 8.14 12.14
C LEU A 181 -15.43 7.66 13.56
N LEU A 182 -14.29 6.99 13.71
CA LEU A 182 -13.82 6.50 15.00
C LEU A 182 -13.48 7.66 15.95
N ALA A 183 -12.80 8.71 15.45
CA ALA A 183 -12.53 9.90 16.23
C ALA A 183 -13.82 10.55 16.75
N ALA A 184 -14.88 10.62 15.93
CA ALA A 184 -16.17 11.14 16.36
C ALA A 184 -16.83 10.29 17.46
N ILE A 185 -16.73 8.96 17.39
CA ILE A 185 -17.22 8.07 18.45
C ILE A 185 -16.44 8.26 19.75
N LEU A 186 -15.12 8.44 19.65
CA LEU A 186 -14.22 8.53 20.80
C LEU A 186 -14.24 9.92 21.47
N LEU A 187 -14.38 11.00 20.71
CA LEU A 187 -14.19 12.36 21.20
C LEU A 187 -15.48 13.19 21.24
N GLU A 188 -16.41 13.05 20.26
CA GLU A 188 -17.53 13.97 20.15
C GLU A 188 -18.61 13.70 21.20
N THR A 189 -18.78 14.65 22.09
CA THR A 189 -19.74 14.58 23.22
C THR A 189 -21.15 15.03 22.83
N SER A 190 -21.30 15.91 21.81
CA SER A 190 -22.61 16.31 21.30
C SER A 190 -23.24 15.20 20.48
N GLU A 191 -24.35 14.64 20.94
CA GLU A 191 -25.05 13.54 20.27
C GLU A 191 -25.51 13.94 18.86
N GLN A 192 -26.03 15.15 18.71
CA GLN A 192 -26.47 15.67 17.42
C GLN A 192 -25.30 15.77 16.43
N ARG A 193 -24.17 16.35 16.86
CA ARG A 193 -22.99 16.51 16.01
C ARG A 193 -22.38 15.16 15.65
N ARG A 194 -22.21 14.28 16.63
CA ARG A 194 -21.74 12.91 16.42
C ARG A 194 -22.60 12.16 15.41
N SER A 195 -23.92 12.22 15.57
CA SER A 195 -24.87 11.61 14.64
C SER A 195 -24.71 12.14 13.21
N SER A 196 -24.52 13.45 13.04
CA SER A 196 -24.29 14.06 11.72
C SER A 196 -22.99 13.57 11.08
N ILE A 197 -21.89 13.51 11.86
CA ILE A 197 -20.59 13.00 11.36
C ILE A 197 -20.72 11.53 10.96
N LEU A 198 -21.33 10.69 11.82
CA LEU A 198 -21.54 9.26 11.52
C LEU A 198 -22.36 9.08 10.24
N LYS A 199 -23.44 9.85 10.08
CA LYS A 199 -24.28 9.79 8.89
C LYS A 199 -23.49 10.08 7.61
N GLN A 200 -22.73 11.16 7.62
CA GLN A 200 -21.95 11.59 6.46
C GLN A 200 -20.81 10.61 6.17
N ALA A 201 -20.03 10.22 7.20
CA ALA A 201 -18.91 9.30 7.03
C ALA A 201 -19.35 7.93 6.49
N LEU A 202 -20.42 7.32 7.05
CA LEU A 202 -20.92 6.03 6.58
C LEU A 202 -21.40 6.08 5.12
N ARG A 203 -22.07 7.17 4.71
CA ARG A 203 -22.49 7.35 3.32
C ARG A 203 -21.28 7.45 2.39
N LEU A 204 -20.26 8.21 2.78
CA LEU A 204 -19.05 8.38 1.99
C LEU A 204 -18.21 7.10 1.94
N ILE A 205 -18.13 6.34 3.04
CA ILE A 205 -17.48 5.02 3.05
C ILE A 205 -18.14 4.09 2.02
N ASP A 206 -19.48 3.99 2.01
CA ASP A 206 -20.20 3.17 1.03
C ASP A 206 -19.94 3.62 -0.41
N GLN A 207 -19.89 4.92 -0.65
CA GLN A 207 -19.56 5.48 -1.95
C GLN A 207 -18.12 5.13 -2.37
N CYS A 208 -17.14 5.35 -1.48
CA CYS A 208 -15.74 5.03 -1.76
C CYS A 208 -15.51 3.53 -1.97
N VAL A 209 -16.19 2.66 -1.19
CA VAL A 209 -16.14 1.20 -1.38
C VAL A 209 -16.63 0.81 -2.77
N SER A 210 -17.74 1.38 -3.24
CA SER A 210 -18.26 1.08 -4.56
C SER A 210 -17.38 1.59 -5.71
N GLN A 211 -16.70 2.72 -5.51
CA GLN A 211 -15.79 3.33 -6.50
C GLN A 211 -14.39 2.73 -6.50
N ARG A 212 -13.96 2.13 -5.38
CA ARG A 212 -12.61 1.54 -5.26
C ARG A 212 -12.30 0.49 -6.33
N ALA A 213 -13.34 -0.08 -6.92
CA ALA A 213 -13.24 -1.08 -7.97
C ALA A 213 -12.44 -0.63 -9.22
N GLU A 214 -12.32 0.66 -9.48
CA GLU A 214 -11.86 1.20 -10.77
C GLU A 214 -10.44 1.81 -10.72
N ALA A 215 -9.88 2.08 -9.55
CA ALA A 215 -8.59 2.76 -9.41
C ALA A 215 -7.43 1.79 -9.19
N ALA A 216 -6.35 1.93 -9.98
CA ALA A 216 -5.06 1.33 -9.64
C ALA A 216 -4.48 2.04 -8.42
N GLU A 217 -4.15 1.28 -7.40
CA GLU A 217 -3.71 1.75 -6.10
C GLU A 217 -2.37 1.10 -5.75
N ALA A 218 -1.46 1.86 -5.12
CA ALA A 218 -0.26 1.29 -4.55
C ALA A 218 -0.62 0.21 -3.52
N LEU A 219 0.12 -0.88 -3.49
CA LEU A 219 -0.20 -2.04 -2.66
C LEU A 219 -0.25 -1.70 -1.17
N GLU A 220 0.62 -0.80 -0.72
CA GLU A 220 0.63 -0.26 0.65
C GLU A 220 -0.66 0.51 0.99
N ASP A 221 -1.14 1.34 0.05
CA ASP A 221 -2.37 2.10 0.24
C ASP A 221 -3.60 1.16 0.17
N ALA A 222 -3.54 0.14 -0.68
CA ALA A 222 -4.56 -0.91 -0.76
C ALA A 222 -4.68 -1.69 0.56
N LEU A 223 -3.55 -2.09 1.15
CA LEU A 223 -3.52 -2.77 2.43
C LEU A 223 -4.03 -1.86 3.56
N ALA A 224 -3.54 -0.62 3.65
CA ALA A 224 -3.96 0.33 4.67
C ALA A 224 -5.47 0.61 4.64
N GLN A 225 -6.07 0.72 3.45
CA GLN A 225 -7.51 0.93 3.32
C GLN A 225 -8.30 -0.34 3.64
N THR A 226 -7.81 -1.51 3.20
CA THR A 226 -8.43 -2.80 3.54
C THR A 226 -8.39 -3.04 5.05
N GLY A 227 -7.24 -2.80 5.69
CA GLY A 227 -7.06 -2.89 7.13
C GLY A 227 -8.00 -1.94 7.89
N ALA A 228 -8.07 -0.67 7.50
CA ALA A 228 -8.93 0.32 8.15
C ALA A 228 -10.42 -0.07 8.11
N VAL A 229 -10.91 -0.57 6.95
CA VAL A 229 -12.31 -1.01 6.81
C VAL A 229 -12.55 -2.30 7.59
N THR A 230 -11.62 -3.24 7.60
CA THR A 230 -11.69 -4.48 8.38
C THR A 230 -11.76 -4.19 9.87
N ASP A 231 -10.89 -3.30 10.36
CA ASP A 231 -10.89 -2.87 11.76
C ASP A 231 -12.18 -2.16 12.14
N LEU A 232 -12.65 -1.25 11.27
CA LEU A 232 -13.92 -0.57 11.49
C LEU A 232 -15.08 -1.56 11.59
N ALA A 233 -15.17 -2.55 10.70
CA ALA A 233 -16.21 -3.58 10.76
C ALA A 233 -16.19 -4.35 12.07
N ALA A 234 -15.00 -4.77 12.52
CA ALA A 234 -14.82 -5.46 13.81
C ALA A 234 -15.19 -4.58 15.02
N LEU A 235 -14.79 -3.30 14.99
CA LEU A 235 -15.12 -2.34 16.06
C LEU A 235 -16.62 -2.02 16.08
N MET A 236 -17.27 -1.87 14.93
CA MET A 236 -18.73 -1.65 14.84
C MET A 236 -19.52 -2.84 15.38
N LYS A 237 -19.12 -4.07 15.07
CA LYS A 237 -19.70 -5.29 15.66
C LYS A 237 -19.64 -5.22 17.18
N ARG A 238 -18.48 -4.91 17.73
CA ARG A 238 -18.27 -4.78 19.18
C ARG A 238 -19.06 -3.65 19.80
N LEU A 239 -19.04 -2.45 19.20
CA LEU A 239 -19.77 -1.26 19.66
C LEU A 239 -21.27 -1.49 19.74
N THR A 240 -21.80 -2.31 18.85
CA THR A 240 -23.23 -2.60 18.79
C THR A 240 -23.63 -3.91 19.46
N ARG A 241 -22.69 -4.56 20.16
CA ARG A 241 -22.92 -5.85 20.84
C ARG A 241 -23.49 -6.88 19.86
N ASP A 242 -22.79 -7.09 18.75
CA ASP A 242 -23.12 -8.01 17.66
C ASP A 242 -24.43 -7.71 16.88
N ARG A 243 -25.11 -6.58 17.17
CA ARG A 243 -26.32 -6.19 16.42
C ARG A 243 -26.03 -5.70 14.99
N LEU A 244 -24.83 -5.21 14.75
CA LEU A 244 -24.34 -4.84 13.44
C LEU A 244 -23.03 -5.58 13.19
N ASP A 245 -23.09 -6.65 12.43
CA ASP A 245 -21.93 -7.43 11.99
C ASP A 245 -21.73 -7.24 10.50
N LEU A 246 -20.64 -6.57 10.14
CA LEU A 246 -20.20 -6.35 8.75
C LEU A 246 -18.96 -7.19 8.42
N THR A 247 -18.43 -7.95 9.38
CA THR A 247 -17.21 -8.75 9.18
C THR A 247 -17.37 -9.85 8.11
N PRO A 248 -18.57 -10.44 7.86
CA PRO A 248 -18.74 -11.37 6.73
C PRO A 248 -18.74 -10.71 5.35
N GLU A 249 -18.90 -9.37 5.28
CA GLU A 249 -18.96 -8.62 4.03
C GLU A 249 -17.62 -7.95 3.70
N TYR A 250 -16.77 -7.72 4.71
CA TYR A 250 -15.51 -6.99 4.57
C TYR A 250 -14.37 -7.64 5.35
N PRO A 251 -13.20 -7.81 4.70
CA PRO A 251 -12.90 -7.40 3.32
C PRO A 251 -13.61 -8.27 2.28
N THR A 252 -13.83 -7.70 1.09
CA THR A 252 -14.41 -8.47 -0.01
C THR A 252 -13.38 -9.41 -0.65
N PRO A 253 -13.78 -10.53 -1.29
CA PRO A 253 -12.83 -11.40 -1.99
C PRO A 253 -11.94 -10.65 -2.99
N ASP A 254 -12.48 -9.70 -3.74
CA ASP A 254 -11.71 -8.90 -4.68
C ASP A 254 -10.59 -8.06 -4.02
N TRP A 255 -10.79 -7.60 -2.78
CA TRP A 255 -9.75 -6.88 -2.03
C TRP A 255 -8.66 -7.82 -1.55
N LEU A 256 -9.03 -9.05 -1.18
CA LEU A 256 -8.05 -10.07 -0.79
C LEU A 256 -7.20 -10.48 -1.99
N ASP A 257 -7.83 -10.69 -3.14
CA ASP A 257 -7.14 -10.97 -4.41
C ASP A 257 -6.18 -9.83 -4.77
N GLN A 258 -6.59 -8.57 -4.56
CA GLN A 258 -5.74 -7.40 -4.78
C GLN A 258 -4.46 -7.43 -3.93
N LEU A 259 -4.50 -7.99 -2.75
CA LEU A 259 -3.33 -8.12 -1.87
C LEU A 259 -2.48 -9.36 -2.16
N LEU A 260 -3.12 -10.44 -2.63
CA LEU A 260 -2.47 -11.74 -2.84
C LEU A 260 -1.82 -11.88 -4.22
N PHE A 261 -2.51 -11.48 -5.30
CA PHE A 261 -2.01 -11.70 -6.65
C PHE A 261 -0.67 -11.02 -6.95
N PRO A 262 -0.41 -9.79 -6.45
CA PRO A 262 0.87 -9.13 -6.66
C PRO A 262 2.05 -9.80 -5.95
N TRP A 263 1.82 -10.64 -4.97
CA TRP A 263 2.90 -11.36 -4.30
C TRP A 263 3.57 -12.35 -5.28
N LEU A 264 4.88 -12.28 -5.42
CA LEU A 264 5.66 -13.11 -6.33
C LEU A 264 6.33 -14.28 -5.59
N GLU A 265 7.24 -13.96 -4.69
CA GLU A 265 7.98 -14.94 -3.88
C GLU A 265 8.64 -14.21 -2.69
N GLY A 266 8.76 -14.86 -1.52
CA GLY A 266 9.40 -14.28 -0.33
C GLY A 266 8.78 -12.93 0.06
N GLU A 267 9.58 -11.87 0.01
CA GLU A 267 9.15 -10.48 0.26
C GLU A 267 8.83 -9.70 -1.03
N TRP A 268 8.87 -10.36 -2.19
CA TRP A 268 8.77 -9.70 -3.47
C TRP A 268 7.32 -9.59 -3.95
N PHE A 269 6.97 -8.40 -4.42
CA PHE A 269 5.67 -8.10 -4.99
C PHE A 269 5.82 -7.38 -6.33
N CYS A 270 4.84 -7.57 -7.20
CA CYS A 270 4.63 -6.77 -8.39
C CYS A 270 3.68 -5.63 -8.02
N ASP A 271 4.20 -4.45 -7.68
CA ASP A 271 3.34 -3.34 -7.27
C ASP A 271 2.58 -2.75 -8.47
N PRO A 272 1.24 -2.73 -8.43
CA PRO A 272 0.41 -2.13 -9.46
C PRO A 272 0.71 -0.66 -9.75
N ALA A 273 1.23 0.07 -8.79
CA ALA A 273 1.64 1.46 -8.96
C ALA A 273 3.00 1.62 -9.67
N GLY A 274 3.66 0.51 -10.04
CA GLY A 274 4.93 0.53 -10.73
C GLY A 274 6.12 0.93 -9.87
N ALA A 275 5.96 0.91 -8.56
CA ALA A 275 7.09 0.97 -7.63
C ALA A 275 7.68 -0.44 -7.49
N GLY A 276 8.99 -0.52 -7.49
CA GLY A 276 9.71 -1.79 -7.53
C GLY A 276 9.40 -2.79 -6.41
N MET A 277 10.21 -3.71 -6.31
CA MET A 277 10.22 -5.07 -5.83
C MET A 277 9.91 -5.33 -4.35
N LEU A 278 9.96 -4.35 -3.47
CA LEU A 278 9.80 -4.52 -2.01
C LEU A 278 8.89 -3.43 -1.43
N PRO A 279 7.56 -3.58 -1.54
CA PRO A 279 6.65 -2.63 -0.91
C PRO A 279 6.80 -2.69 0.62
N GLU A 280 6.61 -1.55 1.27
CA GLU A 280 6.61 -1.46 2.73
C GLU A 280 5.28 -1.98 3.32
N LEU A 281 5.02 -3.29 3.14
CA LEU A 281 3.80 -3.92 3.64
C LEU A 281 3.96 -4.37 5.09
N SER A 282 2.98 -4.00 5.91
CA SER A 282 2.88 -4.54 7.26
C SER A 282 2.40 -5.98 7.24
N GLY A 283 3.28 -6.90 7.63
CA GLY A 283 2.91 -8.30 7.82
C GLY A 283 1.85 -8.50 8.91
N ALA A 284 1.87 -7.68 9.96
CA ALA A 284 0.88 -7.72 11.03
C ALA A 284 -0.52 -7.29 10.52
N GLU A 285 -0.60 -6.23 9.72
CA GLU A 285 -1.85 -5.78 9.10
C GLU A 285 -2.42 -6.83 8.15
N LEU A 286 -1.56 -7.41 7.29
CA LEU A 286 -1.96 -8.46 6.37
C LEU A 286 -2.46 -9.72 7.10
N PHE A 287 -1.76 -10.12 8.17
CA PHE A 287 -2.17 -11.23 9.05
C PHE A 287 -3.56 -10.99 9.65
N ARG A 288 -3.82 -9.79 10.16
CA ARG A 288 -5.08 -9.41 10.77
C ARG A 288 -6.23 -9.37 9.76
N VAL A 289 -5.98 -8.87 8.55
CA VAL A 289 -6.93 -8.92 7.44
C VAL A 289 -7.25 -10.38 7.08
N GLY A 290 -6.22 -11.24 7.00
CA GLY A 290 -6.38 -12.67 6.75
C GLY A 290 -7.21 -13.38 7.82
N LEU A 291 -6.96 -13.08 9.10
CA LEU A 291 -7.77 -13.62 10.21
C LEU A 291 -9.25 -13.20 10.10
N ALA A 292 -9.50 -11.93 9.83
CA ALA A 292 -10.86 -11.41 9.70
C ALA A 292 -11.62 -12.02 8.51
N ALA A 293 -10.91 -12.30 7.43
CA ALA A 293 -11.45 -12.92 6.23
C ALA A 293 -11.52 -14.46 6.30
N ASN A 294 -10.93 -15.06 7.35
CA ASN A 294 -10.71 -16.49 7.44
C ASN A 294 -9.91 -17.03 6.23
N ASP A 295 -8.89 -16.25 5.80
CA ASP A 295 -8.02 -16.56 4.67
C ASP A 295 -6.64 -17.04 5.16
N ASP A 296 -6.40 -18.35 5.04
CA ASP A 296 -5.17 -18.99 5.46
C ASP A 296 -3.93 -18.53 4.66
N ALA A 297 -4.12 -18.16 3.39
CA ALA A 297 -3.01 -17.71 2.54
C ALA A 297 -2.50 -16.34 2.98
N LEU A 298 -3.41 -15.38 3.20
CA LEU A 298 -3.06 -14.06 3.73
C LEU A 298 -2.48 -14.15 5.14
N THR A 299 -3.05 -14.99 6.00
CA THR A 299 -2.56 -15.20 7.35
C THR A 299 -1.12 -15.71 7.34
N ALA A 300 -0.83 -16.76 6.56
CA ALA A 300 0.51 -17.31 6.46
C ALA A 300 1.51 -16.33 5.80
N LEU A 301 1.07 -15.59 4.77
CA LEU A 301 1.88 -14.57 4.10
C LEU A 301 2.21 -13.42 5.06
N GLY A 302 1.21 -12.91 5.78
CA GLY A 302 1.39 -11.84 6.77
C GLY A 302 2.39 -12.22 7.85
N ALA A 303 2.30 -13.44 8.38
CA ALA A 303 3.26 -13.94 9.37
C ALA A 303 4.67 -14.11 8.78
N SER A 304 4.80 -14.54 7.52
CA SER A 304 6.09 -14.65 6.85
C SER A 304 6.76 -13.29 6.67
N LEU A 305 6.02 -12.29 6.19
CA LEU A 305 6.51 -10.93 6.01
C LEU A 305 6.89 -10.27 7.35
N HIS A 306 6.08 -10.48 8.38
CA HIS A 306 6.39 -9.93 9.70
C HIS A 306 7.70 -10.49 10.28
N ARG A 307 7.99 -11.78 10.07
CA ARG A 307 9.26 -12.38 10.51
C ARG A 307 10.45 -11.84 9.74
N ALA A 308 10.28 -11.61 8.44
CA ALA A 308 11.34 -11.07 7.60
C ALA A 308 11.60 -9.60 7.91
N ARG A 309 10.53 -8.80 8.01
CA ARG A 309 10.58 -7.37 8.31
C ARG A 309 9.38 -6.93 9.12
N PRO A 310 9.50 -6.72 10.44
CA PRO A 310 8.39 -6.35 11.31
C PRO A 310 8.01 -4.86 11.15
N LEU A 311 7.24 -4.56 10.09
CA LEU A 311 6.69 -3.23 9.87
C LEU A 311 5.35 -3.06 10.61
N PRO A 312 5.08 -1.88 11.19
CA PRO A 312 3.81 -1.58 11.84
C PRO A 312 2.69 -1.39 10.81
N SER A 313 1.44 -1.58 11.23
CA SER A 313 0.27 -1.22 10.43
C SER A 313 0.26 0.27 10.09
N ALA A 314 -0.37 0.62 8.97
CA ALA A 314 -0.36 1.98 8.47
C ALA A 314 -1.13 2.95 9.36
N THR A 315 -2.28 2.50 9.93
CA THR A 315 -3.15 3.34 10.75
C THR A 315 -2.86 3.19 12.25
N VAL A 316 -3.11 4.25 13.05
CA VAL A 316 -3.05 4.20 14.52
C VAL A 316 -3.96 3.10 15.06
N THR A 317 -5.19 3.02 14.57
CA THR A 317 -6.13 1.98 14.99
C THR A 317 -5.58 0.60 14.65
N GLY A 318 -5.04 0.40 13.44
CA GLY A 318 -4.41 -0.84 13.02
C GLY A 318 -3.25 -1.25 13.94
N ARG A 319 -2.34 -0.33 14.26
CA ARG A 319 -1.21 -0.59 15.17
C ARG A 319 -1.67 -1.00 16.59
N LEU A 320 -2.74 -0.39 17.08
CA LEU A 320 -3.34 -0.80 18.35
C LEU A 320 -4.03 -2.17 18.26
N MET A 321 -4.63 -2.50 17.13
CA MET A 321 -5.22 -3.83 16.89
C MET A 321 -4.15 -4.92 16.73
N ASP A 322 -2.98 -4.62 16.16
CA ASP A 322 -1.85 -5.55 16.03
C ASP A 322 -1.45 -6.14 17.38
N LEU A 323 -1.52 -5.35 18.46
CA LEU A 323 -1.21 -5.81 19.81
C LEU A 323 -2.09 -6.99 20.26
N GLY A 324 -3.32 -7.05 19.76
CA GLY A 324 -4.25 -8.13 20.10
C GLY A 324 -4.00 -9.45 19.37
N CYS A 325 -3.26 -9.43 18.28
CA CYS A 325 -2.97 -10.63 17.47
C CYS A 325 -1.48 -11.02 17.47
N LEU A 326 -0.61 -10.28 18.17
CA LEU A 326 0.85 -10.49 18.12
C LEU A 326 1.25 -11.91 18.52
N ASP A 327 0.71 -12.46 19.59
CA ASP A 327 1.04 -13.83 20.03
C ASP A 327 0.66 -14.88 18.95
N ALA A 328 -0.49 -14.71 18.30
CA ALA A 328 -0.95 -15.58 17.22
C ALA A 328 -0.08 -15.41 15.95
N LEU A 329 0.27 -14.17 15.61
CA LEU A 329 1.15 -13.81 14.51
C LEU A 329 2.54 -14.44 14.68
N GLU A 330 3.11 -14.36 15.88
CA GLU A 330 4.41 -14.95 16.20
C GLU A 330 4.38 -16.49 16.29
N ALA A 331 3.23 -17.07 16.62
CA ALA A 331 3.06 -18.52 16.66
C ALA A 331 2.83 -19.13 15.26
N GLU A 332 2.37 -18.37 14.28
CA GLU A 332 2.08 -18.85 12.94
C GLU A 332 3.38 -19.32 12.22
N ARG A 333 3.40 -20.55 11.74
CA ARG A 333 4.55 -21.20 11.07
C ARG A 333 4.23 -21.76 9.70
N ARG A 334 2.99 -21.69 9.27
CA ARG A 334 2.62 -22.17 7.93
C ARG A 334 3.39 -21.38 6.88
N LYS A 335 3.86 -22.07 5.86
CA LYS A 335 4.40 -21.41 4.68
C LYS A 335 3.23 -20.87 3.86
N PRO A 336 3.36 -19.67 3.29
CA PRO A 336 2.35 -19.18 2.36
C PRO A 336 2.12 -20.23 1.26
N PRO A 337 0.87 -20.62 0.99
CA PRO A 337 0.59 -21.57 -0.09
C PRO A 337 0.94 -20.90 -1.43
N ARG A 338 1.33 -21.71 -2.41
CA ARG A 338 1.48 -21.20 -3.77
C ARG A 338 0.14 -20.69 -4.27
N ILE A 339 0.06 -19.39 -4.48
CA ILE A 339 -1.14 -18.70 -4.93
C ILE A 339 -1.40 -19.05 -6.39
N ARG A 340 -2.67 -19.13 -6.78
CA ARG A 340 -3.06 -19.46 -8.13
C ARG A 340 -2.58 -18.39 -9.13
N THR A 341 -2.36 -18.83 -10.36
CA THR A 341 -2.22 -17.97 -11.52
C THR A 341 -3.48 -17.13 -11.71
N GLY A 342 -3.33 -15.84 -11.98
CA GLY A 342 -4.47 -14.96 -12.15
C GLY A 342 -4.11 -13.59 -12.73
N ALA A 343 -5.13 -12.90 -13.22
CA ALA A 343 -5.06 -11.51 -13.60
C ALA A 343 -6.15 -10.76 -12.86
N THR A 344 -5.80 -9.66 -12.24
CA THR A 344 -6.79 -8.73 -11.71
C THR A 344 -6.76 -7.46 -12.54
N PRO A 345 -7.86 -7.11 -13.23
CA PRO A 345 -7.95 -5.85 -13.97
C PRO A 345 -7.63 -4.63 -13.09
N ARG A 346 -7.95 -4.72 -11.81
CA ARG A 346 -7.72 -3.67 -10.79
C ARG A 346 -6.25 -3.48 -10.45
N ASN A 347 -5.49 -4.56 -10.39
CA ASN A 347 -4.07 -4.48 -10.02
C ASN A 347 -3.18 -4.14 -11.21
N ARG A 348 -3.76 -4.11 -12.42
CA ARG A 348 -2.99 -3.91 -13.65
C ARG A 348 -1.75 -4.80 -13.72
N VAL A 349 -1.86 -5.99 -13.14
CA VAL A 349 -0.82 -7.02 -13.09
C VAL A 349 -1.43 -8.36 -13.41
N MET A 350 -0.76 -9.11 -14.27
CA MET A 350 -1.04 -10.52 -14.54
C MET A 350 0.12 -11.35 -13.98
N VAL A 351 -0.18 -12.37 -13.20
CA VAL A 351 0.83 -13.24 -12.60
C VAL A 351 0.55 -14.69 -12.96
N CYS A 352 1.56 -15.36 -13.47
CA CYS A 352 1.54 -16.77 -13.79
C CYS A 352 2.59 -17.55 -12.99
N ARG A 353 2.20 -18.68 -12.41
CA ARG A 353 3.05 -19.55 -11.60
C ARG A 353 3.05 -20.96 -12.16
N PHE A 354 4.23 -21.49 -12.45
CA PHE A 354 4.38 -22.78 -13.10
C PHE A 354 5.74 -23.40 -12.76
N SER A 355 5.78 -24.69 -12.50
CA SER A 355 7.01 -25.49 -12.38
C SER A 355 8.20 -24.82 -11.66
N GLY A 356 7.95 -24.15 -10.54
CA GLY A 356 8.98 -23.41 -9.80
C GLY A 356 9.26 -22.00 -10.33
N MET A 357 8.67 -21.60 -11.43
CA MET A 357 8.79 -20.23 -11.97
C MET A 357 7.55 -19.39 -11.65
N THR A 358 7.76 -18.09 -11.45
CA THR A 358 6.72 -17.08 -11.31
C THR A 358 7.03 -15.92 -12.26
N CYS A 359 6.11 -15.64 -13.18
CA CYS A 359 6.20 -14.52 -14.11
C CYS A 359 5.09 -13.52 -13.80
N ALA A 360 5.44 -12.23 -13.72
CA ALA A 360 4.48 -11.13 -13.65
C ALA A 360 4.65 -10.20 -14.84
N LEU A 361 3.53 -9.70 -15.35
CA LEU A 361 3.47 -8.75 -16.45
C LEU A 361 2.57 -7.57 -16.06
N HIS A 362 3.08 -6.35 -16.16
CA HIS A 362 2.30 -5.13 -15.93
C HIS A 362 1.39 -4.81 -17.12
N THR A 363 0.16 -4.41 -16.86
CA THR A 363 -0.79 -3.95 -17.90
C THR A 363 -0.95 -2.43 -17.92
N GLY A 364 -0.15 -1.72 -17.15
CA GLY A 364 -0.17 -0.28 -17.00
C GLY A 364 -0.22 0.13 -15.52
N GLY A 365 -0.03 1.40 -15.23
CA GLY A 365 0.03 1.89 -13.85
C GLY A 365 0.20 3.40 -13.81
N ARG A 366 0.62 3.92 -12.65
CA ARG A 366 0.93 5.34 -12.45
C ARG A 366 2.25 5.77 -13.10
N ARG A 367 3.03 4.83 -13.63
CA ARG A 367 4.33 5.07 -14.28
C ARG A 367 4.37 4.36 -15.62
N ALA A 368 5.37 4.71 -16.45
CA ALA A 368 5.62 4.11 -17.75
C ALA A 368 6.14 2.66 -17.61
N ASN A 369 5.29 1.73 -17.20
CA ASN A 369 5.64 0.32 -16.96
C ASN A 369 4.72 -0.69 -17.65
N ALA A 370 3.82 -0.25 -18.52
CA ALA A 370 2.96 -1.18 -19.26
C ALA A 370 3.80 -2.17 -20.07
N GLY A 371 3.55 -3.47 -19.90
CA GLY A 371 4.36 -4.53 -20.50
C GLY A 371 5.64 -4.87 -19.74
N GLY A 372 5.92 -4.20 -18.60
CA GLY A 372 7.04 -4.56 -17.74
C GLY A 372 6.93 -6.00 -17.25
N VAL A 373 8.06 -6.73 -17.16
CA VAL A 373 8.09 -8.15 -16.84
C VAL A 373 9.04 -8.43 -15.68
N MET A 374 8.58 -9.23 -14.72
CA MET A 374 9.41 -9.80 -13.67
C MET A 374 9.36 -11.32 -13.74
N LEU A 375 10.48 -11.97 -13.43
CA LEU A 375 10.61 -13.43 -13.46
C LEU A 375 11.37 -13.91 -12.23
N PHE A 376 10.85 -14.95 -11.60
CA PHE A 376 11.47 -15.67 -10.48
C PHE A 376 11.56 -17.15 -10.82
N CYS A 377 12.61 -17.81 -10.34
CA CYS A 377 12.79 -19.24 -10.46
C CYS A 377 13.24 -19.83 -9.13
N ASP A 378 12.48 -20.79 -8.59
CA ASP A 378 12.72 -21.46 -7.30
C ASP A 378 12.96 -20.49 -6.12
N GLY A 379 12.29 -19.34 -6.13
CA GLY A 379 12.44 -18.31 -5.11
C GLY A 379 13.49 -17.25 -5.42
N GLU A 380 14.34 -17.47 -6.41
CA GLU A 380 15.39 -16.53 -6.80
C GLU A 380 14.88 -15.53 -7.86
N PRO A 381 15.16 -14.24 -7.71
CA PRO A 381 14.83 -13.25 -8.72
C PRO A 381 15.74 -13.39 -9.94
N ILE A 382 15.13 -13.55 -11.12
CA ILE A 382 15.82 -13.66 -12.41
C ILE A 382 15.74 -12.33 -13.18
N LEU A 383 14.53 -11.79 -13.33
CA LEU A 383 14.30 -10.46 -13.87
C LEU A 383 13.55 -9.64 -12.84
N VAL A 384 14.04 -8.44 -12.62
CA VAL A 384 13.52 -7.50 -11.64
C VAL A 384 13.27 -6.13 -12.28
N GLU A 385 12.39 -5.33 -11.70
CA GLU A 385 12.11 -3.97 -12.15
C GLU A 385 12.41 -2.96 -11.04
N PRO A 386 13.64 -2.42 -10.97
CA PRO A 386 13.96 -1.38 -10.02
C PRO A 386 13.09 -0.13 -10.24
N GLU A 387 12.90 0.67 -9.20
CA GLU A 387 12.09 1.87 -9.27
C GLU A 387 12.47 2.78 -10.46
N GLY A 388 11.47 3.07 -11.32
CA GLY A 388 11.65 3.89 -12.53
C GLY A 388 12.44 3.22 -13.67
N ARG A 389 12.70 1.89 -13.59
CA ARG A 389 13.50 1.14 -14.57
C ARG A 389 12.81 -0.15 -15.00
N PRO A 390 11.69 -0.07 -15.70
CA PRO A 390 10.96 -1.26 -16.13
C PRO A 390 11.70 -2.01 -17.25
N ASN A 391 11.46 -3.33 -17.34
CA ASN A 391 11.97 -4.21 -18.38
C ASN A 391 11.18 -4.04 -19.69
N LEU A 392 11.41 -2.92 -20.37
CA LEU A 392 10.63 -2.48 -21.52
C LEU A 392 11.46 -2.29 -22.78
N PRO A 393 10.82 -2.39 -23.97
CA PRO A 393 11.43 -1.95 -25.22
C PRO A 393 11.57 -0.42 -25.28
N ARG A 394 12.50 0.03 -26.12
CA ARG A 394 12.68 1.42 -26.53
C ARG A 394 12.62 1.50 -28.03
N ILE A 395 11.89 2.47 -28.56
CA ILE A 395 11.73 2.68 -30.01
C ILE A 395 12.45 3.98 -30.39
N GLY A 396 13.46 3.90 -31.24
CA GLY A 396 14.30 5.06 -31.61
C GLY A 396 14.99 5.68 -30.38
N GLY A 397 15.33 4.86 -29.37
CA GLY A 397 15.90 5.31 -28.09
C GLY A 397 14.89 5.93 -27.11
N ARG A 398 13.63 6.11 -27.51
CA ARG A 398 12.59 6.73 -26.69
C ARG A 398 11.97 5.70 -25.75
N PRO A 399 11.79 6.02 -24.45
CA PRO A 399 11.02 5.22 -23.51
C PRO A 399 9.52 5.38 -23.77
N GLN A 400 8.70 4.59 -23.06
CA GLN A 400 7.25 4.81 -22.96
C GLN A 400 6.92 6.19 -22.37
N LEU A 401 5.71 6.68 -22.67
CA LEU A 401 5.17 7.88 -22.05
C LEU A 401 4.97 7.67 -20.54
N ASP A 402 5.44 8.63 -19.76
CA ASP A 402 5.13 8.69 -18.33
C ASP A 402 3.74 9.34 -18.16
N ALA A 403 2.69 8.55 -18.38
CA ALA A 403 1.32 8.99 -18.26
C ALA A 403 0.70 8.34 -17.01
N PRO A 404 0.20 9.13 -16.04
CA PRO A 404 -0.24 8.60 -14.74
C PRO A 404 -1.42 7.69 -14.85
N ASP A 405 -2.20 7.55 -15.80
CA ASP A 405 -3.35 6.66 -15.89
C ASP A 405 -3.35 5.80 -17.18
N LEU A 406 -2.16 5.55 -17.71
CA LEU A 406 -2.03 4.70 -18.89
C LEU A 406 -2.55 3.29 -18.57
N ALA A 407 -3.73 2.97 -19.06
CA ALA A 407 -4.29 1.62 -19.06
C ALA A 407 -4.15 1.05 -20.45
N CYS A 408 -3.41 -0.05 -20.57
CA CYS A 408 -3.32 -0.80 -21.81
C CYS A 408 -4.35 -1.94 -21.81
N GLU A 409 -4.89 -2.25 -22.99
CA GLU A 409 -5.72 -3.44 -23.13
C GLU A 409 -4.87 -4.67 -22.88
N ALA A 410 -5.37 -5.58 -22.07
CA ALA A 410 -4.65 -6.77 -21.68
C ALA A 410 -5.60 -7.98 -21.71
N ASP A 411 -5.08 -9.13 -22.15
CA ASP A 411 -5.77 -10.40 -22.17
C ASP A 411 -4.99 -11.45 -21.38
N PHE A 412 -5.70 -12.18 -20.55
CA PHE A 412 -5.18 -13.32 -19.82
C PHE A 412 -5.97 -14.56 -20.20
N SER A 413 -5.32 -15.48 -20.92
CA SER A 413 -5.92 -16.72 -21.42
C SER A 413 -5.25 -17.95 -20.77
N PRO A 414 -5.78 -18.43 -19.63
CA PRO A 414 -5.27 -19.66 -19.01
C PRO A 414 -5.75 -20.90 -19.76
N ARG A 415 -4.82 -21.83 -20.00
CA ARG A 415 -5.12 -23.15 -20.58
C ARG A 415 -4.43 -24.27 -19.75
N PRO A 416 -4.84 -25.51 -19.86
CA PRO A 416 -4.23 -26.61 -19.09
C PRO A 416 -2.73 -26.78 -19.33
N ASP A 417 -2.28 -26.56 -20.56
CA ASP A 417 -0.90 -26.74 -21.02
C ASP A 417 -0.07 -25.44 -20.99
N ARG A 418 -0.74 -24.29 -21.10
CA ARG A 418 -0.07 -22.98 -21.16
C ARG A 418 -0.94 -21.87 -20.64
N ASP A 419 -0.32 -20.78 -20.19
CA ASP A 419 -0.98 -19.51 -19.95
C ASP A 419 -0.43 -18.47 -20.93
N THR A 420 -1.29 -17.57 -21.40
CA THR A 420 -0.91 -16.46 -22.28
C THR A 420 -1.35 -15.15 -21.63
N LEU A 421 -0.41 -14.23 -21.49
CA LEU A 421 -0.60 -12.90 -20.97
C LEU A 421 -0.21 -11.91 -22.10
N SER A 422 -1.14 -11.12 -22.59
CA SER A 422 -0.90 -10.16 -23.67
C SER A 422 -1.25 -8.75 -23.24
N VAL A 423 -0.43 -7.79 -23.66
CA VAL A 423 -0.65 -6.36 -23.43
C VAL A 423 -0.49 -5.60 -24.73
N GLU A 424 -1.50 -4.82 -25.11
CA GLU A 424 -1.46 -3.91 -26.24
C GLU A 424 -0.77 -2.60 -25.82
N LEU A 425 0.36 -2.26 -26.44
CA LEU A 425 1.26 -1.19 -26.03
C LEU A 425 1.28 0.00 -27.00
N THR A 426 0.47 0.02 -28.04
CA THR A 426 0.53 1.07 -29.09
C THR A 426 0.40 2.47 -28.49
N HIS A 427 -0.49 2.64 -27.53
CA HIS A 427 -0.72 3.94 -26.88
C HIS A 427 0.30 4.27 -25.76
N ALA A 428 1.22 3.35 -25.45
CA ALA A 428 2.28 3.61 -24.49
C ALA A 428 3.41 4.50 -25.03
N TRP A 429 3.41 4.77 -26.32
CA TRP A 429 4.37 5.68 -26.97
C TRP A 429 3.67 6.91 -27.55
N PRO A 430 4.46 7.97 -27.93
CA PRO A 430 3.93 9.13 -28.60
C PRO A 430 3.12 8.75 -29.84
N ALA A 431 1.99 9.44 -30.06
CA ALA A 431 1.14 9.20 -31.20
C ALA A 431 1.93 9.26 -32.52
N GLY A 432 1.70 8.30 -33.41
CA GLY A 432 2.35 8.20 -34.70
C GLY A 432 3.72 7.52 -34.69
N LEU A 433 4.23 7.04 -33.56
CA LEU A 433 5.48 6.28 -33.51
C LEU A 433 5.25 4.80 -33.88
N ALA A 434 4.21 4.18 -33.39
CA ALA A 434 3.82 2.82 -33.73
C ALA A 434 2.38 2.78 -34.25
N ARG A 435 2.11 1.89 -35.21
CA ARG A 435 0.76 1.52 -35.68
C ARG A 435 0.19 0.41 -34.81
N SER A 436 1.02 -0.52 -34.42
CA SER A 436 0.74 -1.52 -33.41
C SER A 436 2.00 -1.90 -32.65
N CYS A 437 1.84 -2.18 -31.38
CA CYS A 437 2.88 -2.69 -30.51
C CYS A 437 2.24 -3.60 -29.45
N GLN A 438 2.61 -4.86 -29.43
CA GLN A 438 2.06 -5.84 -28.51
C GLN A 438 3.19 -6.63 -27.85
N ARG A 439 3.07 -6.86 -26.55
CA ARG A 439 3.90 -7.81 -25.80
C ARG A 439 3.05 -8.99 -25.36
N THR A 440 3.56 -10.19 -25.59
CA THR A 440 2.89 -11.44 -25.17
C THR A 440 3.87 -12.33 -24.40
N ALA A 441 3.51 -12.68 -23.19
CA ALA A 441 4.21 -13.68 -22.37
C ALA A 441 3.43 -15.00 -22.45
N MET A 442 4.08 -16.06 -22.95
CA MET A 442 3.54 -17.41 -23.03
C MET A 442 4.31 -18.32 -22.08
N VAL A 443 3.60 -18.90 -21.15
CA VAL A 443 4.15 -19.83 -20.18
C VAL A 443 3.79 -21.24 -20.58
N GLN A 444 4.79 -22.08 -20.85
CA GLN A 444 4.63 -23.50 -21.14
C GLN A 444 4.91 -24.30 -19.87
N ARG A 445 3.87 -24.98 -19.37
CA ARG A 445 3.95 -25.67 -18.07
C ARG A 445 4.80 -26.95 -18.12
N ALA A 446 4.75 -27.68 -19.24
CA ALA A 446 5.49 -28.93 -19.41
C ALA A 446 7.01 -28.70 -19.40
N ASP A 447 7.46 -27.64 -20.04
CA ASP A 447 8.88 -27.38 -20.29
C ASP A 447 9.51 -26.40 -19.28
N ALA A 448 8.73 -25.95 -18.27
CA ALA A 448 9.15 -24.89 -17.35
C ALA A 448 9.78 -23.69 -18.10
N ALA A 449 9.12 -23.24 -19.16
CA ALA A 449 9.62 -22.21 -20.06
C ALA A 449 8.68 -21.01 -20.13
N LEU A 450 9.26 -19.82 -20.11
CA LEU A 450 8.60 -18.55 -20.46
C LEU A 450 9.11 -18.10 -21.82
N ARG A 451 8.18 -17.84 -22.73
CA ARG A 451 8.47 -17.19 -24.03
C ARG A 451 7.83 -15.81 -24.04
N LEU A 452 8.65 -14.77 -24.12
CA LEU A 452 8.22 -13.39 -24.28
C LEU A 452 8.36 -12.99 -25.74
N VAL A 453 7.29 -12.48 -26.36
CA VAL A 453 7.27 -12.03 -27.74
C VAL A 453 6.86 -10.59 -27.81
N ASP A 454 7.67 -9.76 -28.46
CA ASP A 454 7.36 -8.36 -28.77
C ASP A 454 7.15 -8.21 -30.28
N ALA A 455 5.95 -7.77 -30.65
CA ALA A 455 5.54 -7.52 -32.04
C ALA A 455 5.40 -6.02 -32.29
N PHE A 456 6.03 -5.54 -33.37
CA PHE A 456 6.02 -4.12 -33.76
C PHE A 456 5.56 -3.93 -35.21
N ASP A 457 4.68 -2.96 -35.43
CA ASP A 457 4.45 -2.28 -36.71
C ASP A 457 4.66 -0.77 -36.49
N LEU A 458 5.83 -0.25 -36.89
CA LEU A 458 6.22 1.13 -36.68
C LEU A 458 5.77 1.99 -37.84
N ALA A 459 5.48 3.26 -37.59
CA ALA A 459 5.09 4.21 -38.62
C ALA A 459 6.26 4.50 -39.61
N GLU A 460 7.47 4.58 -39.06
CA GLU A 460 8.73 4.77 -39.80
C GLU A 460 9.78 3.78 -39.28
N PRO A 461 10.81 3.45 -40.10
CA PRO A 461 11.91 2.60 -39.65
C PRO A 461 12.61 3.20 -38.43
N ALA A 462 12.69 2.45 -37.34
CA ALA A 462 13.38 2.87 -36.12
C ALA A 462 14.17 1.71 -35.49
N ALA A 463 15.27 2.05 -34.81
CA ALA A 463 16.00 1.07 -34.02
C ALA A 463 15.15 0.68 -32.78
N VAL A 464 15.10 -0.62 -32.46
CA VAL A 464 14.45 -1.13 -31.28
C VAL A 464 15.50 -1.74 -30.34
N SER A 465 15.42 -1.40 -29.06
CA SER A 465 16.26 -2.01 -28.03
C SER A 465 15.41 -2.44 -26.83
N PHE A 466 15.89 -3.45 -26.14
CA PHE A 466 15.24 -4.04 -24.96
C PHE A 466 16.21 -3.95 -23.79
N ARG A 467 15.69 -3.63 -22.61
CA ARG A 467 16.47 -3.66 -21.38
C ARG A 467 15.86 -4.64 -20.42
N PHE A 468 16.71 -5.50 -19.86
CA PHE A 468 16.36 -6.43 -18.81
C PHE A 468 17.30 -6.22 -17.62
N HIS A 469 16.75 -6.08 -16.44
CA HIS A 469 17.49 -5.91 -15.21
C HIS A 469 17.49 -7.24 -14.44
N THR A 470 18.67 -7.69 -14.04
CA THR A 470 18.86 -8.96 -13.34
C THR A 470 19.84 -8.80 -12.18
N PRO A 471 19.53 -9.34 -10.97
CA PRO A 471 20.50 -9.45 -9.89
C PRO A 471 21.45 -10.65 -10.07
N GLN A 472 21.17 -11.51 -11.07
CA GLN A 472 22.03 -12.65 -11.39
C GLN A 472 23.23 -12.18 -12.22
N LEU A 473 24.42 -12.72 -11.96
CA LEU A 473 25.59 -12.49 -12.82
C LEU A 473 25.36 -13.17 -14.17
N PRO A 474 25.29 -12.43 -15.30
CA PRO A 474 25.04 -13.04 -16.60
C PRO A 474 26.27 -13.79 -17.11
N GLU A 475 26.15 -15.11 -17.32
CA GLU A 475 27.20 -15.97 -17.85
C GLU A 475 26.93 -16.31 -19.33
N PRO A 476 27.89 -16.13 -20.24
CA PRO A 476 27.70 -16.46 -21.65
C PRO A 476 27.46 -17.97 -21.87
N ILE A 477 26.43 -18.30 -22.67
CA ILE A 477 26.14 -19.65 -23.16
C ILE A 477 25.95 -19.62 -24.68
N PRO A 478 25.97 -20.77 -25.37
CA PRO A 478 25.67 -20.81 -26.81
C PRO A 478 24.27 -20.23 -27.10
N GLY A 479 24.22 -19.12 -27.86
CA GLY A 479 22.98 -18.46 -28.25
C GLY A 479 22.32 -17.58 -27.19
N GLY A 480 22.97 -17.31 -26.05
CA GLY A 480 22.36 -16.51 -24.99
C GLY A 480 23.22 -16.27 -23.74
N LEU A 481 22.54 -16.12 -22.63
CA LEU A 481 23.12 -15.91 -21.30
C LEU A 481 22.47 -16.85 -20.30
N ARG A 482 23.22 -17.31 -19.32
CA ARG A 482 22.69 -17.99 -18.12
C ARG A 482 22.53 -16.96 -17.02
N LEU A 483 21.34 -16.94 -16.41
CA LEU A 483 20.97 -16.08 -15.30
C LEU A 483 20.61 -16.98 -14.09
N GLY A 484 21.60 -17.34 -13.30
CA GLY A 484 21.42 -18.32 -12.23
C GLY A 484 20.85 -19.65 -12.74
N PRO A 485 19.65 -20.10 -12.28
CA PRO A 485 19.04 -21.35 -12.72
C PRO A 485 18.30 -21.26 -14.06
N VAL A 486 18.42 -20.18 -14.82
CA VAL A 486 17.65 -19.94 -16.05
C VAL A 486 18.55 -19.62 -17.24
N ASP A 487 18.34 -20.33 -18.34
CA ASP A 487 18.96 -19.99 -19.62
C ASP A 487 18.08 -18.97 -20.35
N PHE A 488 18.65 -17.82 -20.68
CA PHE A 488 18.03 -16.72 -21.40
C PHE A 488 18.58 -16.67 -22.81
N THR A 489 17.75 -16.96 -23.81
CA THR A 489 18.08 -16.91 -25.22
C THR A 489 17.12 -16.00 -25.98
N TRP A 490 17.52 -15.52 -27.16
CA TRP A 490 16.69 -14.64 -27.97
C TRP A 490 16.83 -14.89 -29.46
N GLU A 491 15.78 -14.51 -30.20
CA GLU A 491 15.71 -14.56 -31.64
C GLU A 491 15.55 -13.13 -32.21
N GLY A 492 15.85 -12.95 -33.49
CA GLY A 492 15.70 -11.66 -34.19
C GLY A 492 17.00 -10.91 -34.40
N GLY A 493 18.15 -11.58 -34.27
CA GLY A 493 19.45 -11.03 -34.58
C GLY A 493 19.92 -9.90 -33.68
N LEU A 494 19.42 -9.84 -32.46
CA LEU A 494 19.75 -8.79 -31.48
C LEU A 494 21.20 -8.91 -31.02
N THR A 495 21.86 -7.77 -30.82
CA THR A 495 23.23 -7.69 -30.30
C THR A 495 23.18 -7.41 -28.80
N PRO A 496 23.76 -8.31 -27.94
CA PRO A 496 23.76 -8.13 -26.51
C PRO A 496 24.88 -7.18 -26.04
N ARG A 497 24.54 -6.39 -25.02
CA ARG A 497 25.48 -5.64 -24.20
C ARG A 497 25.11 -5.83 -22.73
N VAL A 498 26.05 -6.31 -21.93
CA VAL A 498 25.88 -6.47 -20.48
C VAL A 498 26.70 -5.42 -19.77
N THR A 499 26.09 -4.72 -18.82
CA THR A 499 26.72 -3.71 -17.97
C THR A 499 26.20 -3.83 -16.56
N GLU A 500 27.00 -3.47 -15.57
CA GLU A 500 26.52 -3.29 -14.20
C GLU A 500 25.75 -1.95 -14.10
N ASP A 501 24.68 -1.92 -13.31
CA ASP A 501 23.93 -0.68 -13.09
C ASP A 501 24.74 0.28 -12.20
N PRO A 502 25.04 1.51 -12.66
CA PRO A 502 25.90 2.42 -11.92
C PRO A 502 25.29 2.94 -10.60
N ALA A 503 24.00 2.76 -10.39
CA ALA A 503 23.28 3.27 -9.22
C ALA A 503 22.83 2.19 -8.25
N LEU A 504 22.89 0.90 -8.65
CA LEU A 504 22.38 -0.23 -7.86
C LEU A 504 23.43 -1.35 -7.92
N GLU A 505 24.24 -1.43 -6.87
CA GLU A 505 25.30 -2.45 -6.72
C GLU A 505 24.71 -3.87 -6.84
N GLY A 506 25.37 -4.73 -7.62
CA GLY A 506 24.94 -6.11 -7.85
C GLY A 506 23.77 -6.26 -8.84
N LEU A 507 23.32 -5.19 -9.45
CA LEU A 507 22.32 -5.25 -10.51
C LEU A 507 22.98 -5.14 -11.89
N HIS A 508 22.66 -6.07 -12.78
CA HIS A 508 23.14 -6.08 -14.15
C HIS A 508 22.04 -5.65 -15.11
N VAL A 509 22.43 -4.92 -16.17
CA VAL A 509 21.56 -4.51 -17.27
C VAL A 509 21.97 -5.26 -18.52
N ILE A 510 21.05 -6.03 -19.07
CA ILE A 510 21.21 -6.70 -20.37
C ILE A 510 20.46 -5.86 -21.39
N GLU A 511 21.20 -5.20 -22.28
CA GLU A 511 20.64 -4.44 -23.40
C GLU A 511 20.77 -5.25 -24.68
N LEU A 512 19.64 -5.48 -25.37
CA LEU A 512 19.56 -6.18 -26.64
C LEU A 512 19.07 -5.20 -27.69
N ALA A 513 19.86 -4.93 -28.72
CA ALA A 513 19.54 -3.92 -29.74
C ALA A 513 19.41 -4.53 -31.13
N SER A 514 18.45 -4.04 -31.92
CA SER A 514 18.32 -4.42 -33.31
C SER A 514 19.54 -3.91 -34.13
N PRO A 515 20.12 -4.73 -35.00
CA PRO A 515 21.33 -4.34 -35.79
C PRO A 515 21.04 -3.24 -36.79
N ALA A 516 19.77 -3.05 -37.17
CA ALA A 516 19.31 -2.04 -38.12
C ALA A 516 17.92 -1.52 -37.73
N PRO A 517 17.50 -0.33 -38.22
CA PRO A 517 16.12 0.12 -38.06
C PRO A 517 15.13 -0.85 -38.71
N VAL A 518 14.00 -1.07 -38.01
CA VAL A 518 12.93 -1.98 -38.43
C VAL A 518 11.60 -1.23 -38.55
N THR A 519 10.73 -1.66 -39.47
CA THR A 519 9.35 -1.17 -39.59
C THR A 519 8.38 -2.22 -39.05
N ARG A 520 8.61 -3.49 -39.40
CA ARG A 520 7.86 -4.63 -38.84
C ARG A 520 8.85 -5.64 -38.32
N ALA A 521 8.66 -6.07 -37.09
CA ALA A 521 9.56 -7.02 -36.45
C ALA A 521 8.85 -7.81 -35.35
N PHE A 522 9.35 -9.03 -35.15
CA PHE A 522 9.03 -9.89 -34.02
C PHE A 522 10.33 -10.23 -33.31
N PHE A 523 10.37 -9.99 -32.01
CA PHE A 523 11.51 -10.38 -31.18
C PHE A 523 11.02 -11.37 -30.13
N THR A 524 11.73 -12.47 -30.03
CA THR A 524 11.38 -13.55 -29.09
C THR A 524 12.49 -13.72 -28.07
N PHE A 525 12.10 -13.80 -26.82
CA PHE A 525 12.98 -14.06 -25.67
C PHE A 525 12.49 -15.33 -24.96
N ASN A 526 13.37 -16.29 -24.81
CA ASN A 526 13.05 -17.56 -24.15
C ASN A 526 13.81 -17.65 -22.83
N PHE A 527 13.11 -17.98 -21.78
CA PHE A 527 13.63 -18.25 -20.45
C PHE A 527 13.27 -19.68 -20.10
N THR A 528 14.27 -20.54 -20.02
CA THR A 528 14.09 -21.97 -19.73
C THR A 528 14.88 -22.35 -18.50
N ARG A 529 14.33 -23.20 -17.67
CA ARG A 529 15.06 -23.71 -16.52
C ARG A 529 16.26 -24.53 -17.01
N ALA A 530 17.46 -24.24 -16.49
CA ALA A 530 18.73 -24.88 -16.88
C ALA A 530 18.85 -26.30 -16.36
#